data_dd673b29f86c3e240bd5874692e48d7b
#
_entry.id   dd673b29f86c3e240bd5874692e48d7b
#
_cell.length_a   1.000
_cell.length_b   1.000
_cell.length_c   1.000
_cell.angle_alpha   90.00
_cell.angle_beta   90.00
_cell.angle_gamma   90.00
#
_symmetry.space_group_name_H-M   'P 1'
#
loop_
_entity.id
_entity.type
_entity.pdbx_description
1 polymer ?
#
loop_
_entity_poly.entity_id
_entity_poly.type
_entity_poly.pdbx_seq_one_letter_code
_entity_poly.pdbx_strand_id
1 'polypeptide(L)'
;MAHTGASRAGVENLTKSLGQEWANFGIRVNAVAPGTIDTTGLDQYPSLIQEAFDEMKQNNLMKRFGTANDVANAVLFLSSPLASYISGITLAVDGLEHLSGDRMGIYKALMDMMK
;
A
#
# COMPACT_ATOMS: atom_id res chain seq x y z
N MET A 1 0.34 -16.55 -1.48
CA MET A 1 0.36 -15.17 -2.05
C MET A 1 -0.71 -14.94 -3.10
N ALA A 2 -1.11 -15.95 -3.88
CA ALA A 2 -2.18 -15.79 -4.88
C ALA A 2 -3.51 -15.35 -4.26
N HIS A 3 -3.88 -15.89 -3.11
CA HIS A 3 -5.10 -15.52 -2.40
C HIS A 3 -5.10 -14.03 -1.96
N THR A 4 -3.96 -13.51 -1.57
CA THR A 4 -3.82 -12.09 -1.20
C THR A 4 -4.02 -11.19 -2.41
N GLY A 5 -3.42 -11.54 -3.54
CA GLY A 5 -3.61 -10.79 -4.78
C GLY A 5 -5.07 -10.82 -5.25
N ALA A 6 -5.71 -11.98 -5.18
CA ALA A 6 -7.11 -12.12 -5.54
C ALA A 6 -8.03 -11.28 -4.64
N SER A 7 -7.81 -11.30 -3.33
CA SER A 7 -8.58 -10.49 -2.38
C SER A 7 -8.45 -9.00 -2.65
N ARG A 8 -7.24 -8.52 -2.92
CA ARG A 8 -6.98 -7.11 -3.20
C ARG A 8 -7.61 -6.68 -4.53
N ALA A 9 -7.51 -7.50 -5.57
CA ALA A 9 -8.17 -7.25 -6.84
C ALA A 9 -9.69 -7.21 -6.67
N GLY A 10 -10.24 -8.07 -5.80
CA GLY A 10 -11.64 -8.07 -5.43
C GLY A 10 -12.08 -6.77 -4.77
N VAL A 11 -11.28 -6.22 -3.86
CA VAL A 11 -11.55 -4.93 -3.21
C VAL A 11 -11.55 -3.80 -4.24
N GLU A 12 -10.59 -3.77 -5.16
CA GLU A 12 -10.56 -2.74 -6.21
C GLU A 12 -11.79 -2.80 -7.11
N ASN A 13 -12.19 -4.01 -7.52
CA ASN A 13 -13.38 -4.18 -8.34
C ASN A 13 -14.65 -3.79 -7.57
N LEU A 14 -14.76 -4.22 -6.31
CA LEU A 14 -15.90 -3.87 -5.44
C LEU A 14 -16.01 -2.36 -5.26
N THR A 15 -14.89 -1.66 -5.11
CA THR A 15 -14.84 -0.20 -5.00
C THR A 15 -15.46 0.46 -6.21
N LYS A 16 -15.15 -0.01 -7.41
CA LYS A 16 -15.72 0.51 -8.66
C LYS A 16 -17.21 0.20 -8.77
N SER A 17 -17.59 -1.03 -8.48
CA SER A 17 -18.99 -1.47 -8.58
C SER A 17 -19.89 -0.73 -7.60
N LEU A 18 -19.48 -0.63 -6.34
CA LEU A 18 -20.23 0.11 -5.32
C LEU A 18 -20.28 1.60 -5.61
N GLY A 19 -19.18 2.16 -6.13
CA GLY A 19 -19.16 3.56 -6.55
C GLY A 19 -20.23 3.85 -7.61
N GLN A 20 -20.38 2.94 -8.58
CA GLN A 20 -21.40 3.06 -9.61
C GLN A 20 -22.81 2.87 -9.04
N GLU A 21 -23.02 1.83 -8.25
CA GLU A 21 -24.34 1.49 -7.71
C GLU A 21 -24.86 2.56 -6.76
N TRP A 22 -23.98 3.16 -5.96
CA TRP A 22 -24.36 4.09 -4.90
C TRP A 22 -24.26 5.56 -5.29
N ALA A 23 -23.84 5.84 -6.51
CA ALA A 23 -23.71 7.22 -7.00
C ALA A 23 -25.03 8.00 -6.92
N ASN A 24 -26.15 7.34 -7.24
CA ASN A 24 -27.47 7.97 -7.18
C ASN A 24 -27.91 8.35 -5.77
N PHE A 25 -27.26 7.76 -4.75
CA PHE A 25 -27.54 8.10 -3.35
C PHE A 25 -26.60 9.18 -2.82
N GLY A 26 -25.74 9.74 -3.68
CA GLY A 26 -24.74 10.72 -3.24
C GLY A 26 -23.60 10.12 -2.43
N ILE A 27 -23.36 8.81 -2.55
CA ILE A 27 -22.30 8.11 -1.84
C ILE A 27 -21.10 7.94 -2.73
N ARG A 28 -19.94 8.33 -2.26
CA ARG A 28 -18.65 8.08 -2.90
C ARG A 28 -17.98 6.87 -2.25
N VAL A 29 -17.36 6.03 -3.06
CA VAL A 29 -16.66 4.84 -2.59
C VAL A 29 -15.25 4.85 -3.19
N ASN A 30 -14.26 4.89 -2.35
CA ASN A 30 -12.86 4.86 -2.73
C ASN A 30 -12.09 3.87 -1.86
N ALA A 31 -10.96 3.43 -2.34
CA ALA A 31 -10.04 2.57 -1.60
C ALA A 31 -8.67 3.21 -1.53
N VAL A 32 -7.90 2.84 -0.51
CA VAL A 32 -6.50 3.22 -0.34
C VAL A 32 -5.67 1.95 -0.40
N ALA A 33 -4.59 2.00 -1.17
CA ALA A 33 -3.63 0.90 -1.28
C ALA A 33 -2.30 1.31 -0.64
N PRO A 34 -2.08 1.01 0.64
CA PRO A 34 -0.84 1.32 1.32
C PRO A 34 0.31 0.46 0.80
N GLY A 35 1.51 1.03 0.79
CA GLY A 35 2.73 0.25 0.65
C GLY A 35 3.19 -0.33 1.98
N THR A 36 4.50 -0.45 2.14
CA THR A 36 5.09 -0.88 3.41
C THR A 36 5.03 0.26 4.41
N ILE A 37 4.31 0.03 5.48
CA ILE A 37 4.07 1.03 6.53
C ILE A 37 4.84 0.65 7.78
N ASP A 38 5.59 1.61 8.30
CA ASP A 38 6.31 1.46 9.57
C ASP A 38 5.29 1.62 10.71
N THR A 39 5.00 0.49 11.34
CA THR A 39 4.13 0.46 12.52
C THR A 39 4.98 0.34 13.78
N THR A 40 4.47 0.78 14.91
CA THR A 40 5.16 0.69 16.20
C THR A 40 5.48 -0.77 16.53
N GLY A 41 6.71 -1.06 16.94
CA GLY A 41 7.14 -2.40 17.34
C GLY A 41 8.26 -3.01 16.50
N LEU A 42 8.73 -2.33 15.45
CA LEU A 42 9.89 -2.81 14.68
C LEU A 42 11.15 -2.93 15.54
N ASP A 43 11.29 -2.07 16.55
CA ASP A 43 12.42 -2.09 17.47
C ASP A 43 12.47 -3.34 18.36
N GLN A 44 11.36 -4.07 18.43
CA GLN A 44 11.26 -5.30 19.25
C GLN A 44 11.76 -6.54 18.51
N TYR A 45 12.04 -6.43 17.21
CA TYR A 45 12.55 -7.55 16.43
C TYR A 45 14.05 -7.74 16.64
N PRO A 46 14.55 -8.98 16.50
CA PRO A 46 16.00 -9.24 16.53
C PRO A 46 16.75 -8.38 15.51
N SER A 47 18.01 -8.06 15.81
CA SER A 47 18.86 -7.19 14.98
C SER A 47 18.94 -7.65 13.52
N LEU A 48 18.95 -8.95 13.27
CA LEU A 48 18.98 -9.50 11.92
C LEU A 48 17.74 -9.09 11.12
N ILE A 49 16.57 -9.07 11.75
CA ILE A 49 15.31 -8.65 11.11
C ILE A 49 15.31 -7.14 10.91
N GLN A 50 15.84 -6.37 11.86
CA GLN A 50 16.00 -4.93 11.72
C GLN A 50 16.90 -4.58 10.53
N GLU A 51 17.99 -5.30 10.34
CA GLU A 51 18.88 -5.13 9.19
C GLU A 51 18.15 -5.40 7.87
N ALA A 52 17.31 -6.45 7.83
CA ALA A 52 16.49 -6.75 6.65
C ALA A 52 15.52 -5.60 6.35
N PHE A 53 14.90 -5.03 7.36
CA PHE A 53 14.02 -3.86 7.17
C PHE A 53 14.79 -2.63 6.68
N ASP A 54 16.00 -2.40 7.20
CA ASP A 54 16.85 -1.30 6.74
C ASP A 54 17.23 -1.47 5.25
N GLU A 55 17.55 -2.70 4.84
CA GLU A 55 17.80 -3.01 3.44
C GLU A 55 16.57 -2.75 2.57
N MET A 56 15.39 -3.16 3.03
CA MET A 56 14.13 -2.87 2.34
C MET A 56 13.90 -1.37 2.17
N LYS A 57 14.19 -0.58 3.20
CA LYS A 57 14.10 0.89 3.12
C LYS A 57 15.05 1.45 2.07
N GLN A 58 16.28 0.94 2.00
CA GLN A 58 17.27 1.39 1.01
C GLN A 58 16.86 1.03 -0.43
N ASN A 59 16.18 -0.10 -0.59
CA ASN A 59 15.66 -0.53 -1.89
C ASN A 59 14.41 0.22 -2.32
N ASN A 60 13.74 0.88 -1.39
CA ASN A 60 12.57 1.69 -1.70
C ASN A 60 13.00 2.96 -2.44
N LEU A 61 12.26 3.33 -3.47
CA LEU A 61 12.62 4.51 -4.28
C LEU A 61 12.59 5.80 -3.47
N MET A 62 11.68 5.95 -2.51
CA MET A 62 11.63 7.10 -1.61
C MET A 62 12.48 6.93 -0.35
N LYS A 63 13.23 5.82 -0.25
CA LYS A 63 14.20 5.59 0.82
C LYS A 63 13.60 5.59 2.23
N ARG A 64 12.33 5.29 2.35
CA ARG A 64 11.64 5.16 3.64
C ARG A 64 10.39 4.31 3.50
N PHE A 65 9.90 3.78 4.60
CA PHE A 65 8.55 3.26 4.69
C PHE A 65 7.56 4.41 4.90
N GLY A 66 6.32 4.16 4.56
CA GLY A 66 5.26 5.08 4.91
C GLY A 66 4.95 5.05 6.40
N THR A 67 4.27 6.06 6.87
CA THR A 67 3.78 6.15 8.24
C THR A 67 2.27 5.93 8.28
N ALA A 68 1.74 5.64 9.47
CA ALA A 68 0.30 5.58 9.66
C ALA A 68 -0.38 6.91 9.26
N ASN A 69 0.28 8.03 9.52
CA ASN A 69 -0.21 9.34 9.13
C ASN A 69 -0.26 9.54 7.62
N ASP A 70 0.70 8.98 6.87
CA ASP A 70 0.66 9.04 5.41
C ASP A 70 -0.64 8.43 4.88
N VAL A 71 -1.03 7.27 5.41
CA VAL A 71 -2.27 6.60 5.03
C VAL A 71 -3.49 7.36 5.55
N ALA A 72 -3.47 7.78 6.80
CA ALA A 72 -4.58 8.52 7.42
C ALA A 72 -4.89 9.83 6.69
N ASN A 73 -3.86 10.55 6.25
CA ASN A 73 -4.04 11.79 5.48
C ASN A 73 -4.72 11.54 4.14
N ALA A 74 -4.40 10.44 3.46
CA ALA A 74 -5.07 10.05 2.22
C ALA A 74 -6.55 9.72 2.45
N VAL A 75 -6.85 8.97 3.51
CA VAL A 75 -8.23 8.65 3.89
C VAL A 75 -8.99 9.92 4.25
N LEU A 76 -8.38 10.81 5.02
CA LEU A 76 -8.99 12.09 5.39
C LEU A 76 -9.35 12.93 4.16
N PHE A 77 -8.41 13.05 3.22
CA PHE A 77 -8.65 13.76 1.96
C PHE A 77 -9.81 13.17 1.17
N LEU A 78 -9.78 11.84 0.95
CA LEU A 78 -10.83 11.16 0.18
C LEU A 78 -12.20 11.25 0.85
N SER A 79 -12.23 11.34 2.18
CA SER A 79 -13.48 11.44 2.96
C SER A 79 -13.98 12.87 3.06
N SER A 80 -13.18 13.86 2.69
CA SER A 80 -13.51 15.27 2.82
C SER A 80 -14.26 15.82 1.60
N PRO A 81 -14.90 17.00 1.72
CA PRO A 81 -15.49 17.68 0.57
C PRO A 81 -14.49 18.05 -0.52
N LEU A 82 -13.19 18.09 -0.20
CA LEU A 82 -12.14 18.33 -1.20
C LEU A 82 -12.10 17.26 -2.29
N ALA A 83 -12.56 16.06 -1.97
CA ALA A 83 -12.63 14.94 -2.90
C ALA A 83 -14.05 14.71 -3.45
N SER A 84 -14.87 15.74 -3.51
CA SER A 84 -16.30 15.60 -3.85
C SER A 84 -16.58 15.04 -5.24
N TYR A 85 -15.62 15.13 -6.15
CA TYR A 85 -15.76 14.59 -7.52
C TYR A 85 -14.92 13.33 -7.74
N ILE A 86 -14.45 12.69 -6.67
CA ILE A 86 -13.60 11.50 -6.70
C ILE A 86 -14.40 10.33 -6.13
N SER A 87 -14.61 9.29 -6.95
CA SER A 87 -15.26 8.05 -6.53
C SER A 87 -14.83 6.90 -7.43
N GLY A 88 -14.82 5.70 -6.89
CA GLY A 88 -14.50 4.48 -7.63
C GLY A 88 -13.01 4.27 -7.89
N ILE A 89 -12.14 4.98 -7.20
CA ILE A 89 -10.69 4.86 -7.40
C ILE A 89 -10.02 4.11 -6.25
N THR A 90 -8.85 3.56 -6.55
CA THR A 90 -7.90 3.08 -5.55
C THR A 90 -6.69 4.00 -5.56
N LEU A 91 -6.45 4.69 -4.46
CA LEU A 91 -5.34 5.62 -4.32
C LEU A 91 -4.14 4.90 -3.73
N ALA A 92 -3.07 4.81 -4.48
CA ALA A 92 -1.81 4.25 -3.98
C ALA A 92 -1.14 5.24 -3.02
N VAL A 93 -0.81 4.75 -1.82
CA VAL A 93 -0.07 5.50 -0.79
C VAL A 93 1.14 4.65 -0.41
N ASP A 94 2.09 4.54 -1.31
CA ASP A 94 3.10 3.51 -1.25
C ASP A 94 4.52 3.97 -1.64
N GLY A 95 4.74 5.26 -1.80
CA GLY A 95 6.06 5.77 -2.11
C GLY A 95 6.69 5.19 -3.36
N LEU A 96 5.90 4.98 -4.42
CA LEU A 96 6.31 4.40 -5.70
C LEU A 96 6.53 2.87 -5.67
N GLU A 97 6.16 2.19 -4.59
CA GLU A 97 6.37 0.73 -4.52
C GLU A 97 5.71 -0.03 -5.68
N HIS A 98 4.53 0.42 -6.14
CA HIS A 98 3.84 -0.23 -7.24
C HIS A 98 4.58 -0.11 -8.58
N LEU A 99 5.54 0.79 -8.69
CA LEU A 99 6.38 0.98 -9.89
C LEU A 99 7.78 0.38 -9.73
N SER A 100 8.15 -0.04 -8.53
CA SER A 100 9.44 -0.67 -8.30
C SER A 100 9.37 -2.17 -8.57
N GLY A 101 10.43 -2.74 -9.10
CA GLY A 101 10.52 -4.16 -9.41
C GLY A 101 10.62 -5.03 -8.16
N ASP A 102 11.76 -5.66 -7.93
CA ASP A 102 12.00 -6.49 -6.75
C ASP A 102 12.17 -5.64 -5.49
N ARG A 103 11.06 -5.16 -4.98
CA ARG A 103 10.99 -4.22 -3.86
C ARG A 103 11.63 -4.72 -2.59
N MET A 104 11.57 -6.01 -2.36
CA MET A 104 12.04 -6.61 -1.12
C MET A 104 13.40 -7.26 -1.27
N GLY A 105 13.99 -7.21 -2.46
CA GLY A 105 15.23 -7.93 -2.73
C GLY A 105 15.10 -9.44 -2.64
N ILE A 106 13.86 -9.95 -2.60
CA ILE A 106 13.60 -11.38 -2.41
C ILE A 106 14.18 -12.19 -3.55
N TYR A 107 14.00 -11.73 -4.78
CA TYR A 107 14.53 -12.44 -5.94
C TYR A 107 16.04 -12.50 -5.91
N LYS A 108 16.67 -11.38 -5.54
CA LYS A 108 18.13 -11.35 -5.38
C LYS A 108 18.58 -12.31 -4.28
N ALA A 109 17.93 -12.25 -3.11
CA ALA A 109 18.25 -13.13 -2.00
C ALA A 109 18.07 -14.61 -2.36
N LEU A 110 16.97 -14.96 -3.05
CA LEU A 110 16.74 -16.34 -3.52
C LEU A 110 17.80 -16.78 -4.53
N MET A 111 18.17 -15.92 -5.46
CA MET A 111 19.22 -16.23 -6.44
C MET A 111 20.56 -16.41 -5.77
N ASP A 112 20.89 -15.61 -4.78
CA ASP A 112 22.14 -15.73 -4.02
C ASP A 112 22.19 -17.03 -3.21
N MET A 113 21.05 -17.47 -2.67
CA MET A 113 20.95 -18.74 -1.96
C MET A 113 21.09 -19.97 -2.89
N MET A 114 20.75 -19.82 -4.16
CA MET A 114 20.83 -20.89 -5.15
C MET A 114 22.23 -21.07 -5.76
N LYS A 115 23.16 -20.18 -5.46
CA LYS A 115 24.57 -20.29 -5.88
C LYS A 115 25.35 -21.12 -4.85
#